data_e7755dd7609edfeb6d389b2a6dc647dc
#
_entry.id   e7755dd7609edfeb6d389b2a6dc647dc
#
_cell.length_a   1.000
_cell.length_b   1.000
_cell.length_c   1.000
_cell.angle_alpha   90.00
_cell.angle_beta   90.00
_cell.angle_gamma   90.00
#
_symmetry.space_group_name_H-M   'P 1'
#
loop_
_entity.id
_entity.type
_entity.pdbx_description
1 polymer ?
#
loop_
_entity_poly.entity_id
_entity_poly.type
_entity_poly.pdbx_seq_one_letter_code
_entity_poly.pdbx_strand_id
1 'polypeptide(L)'
;KDSIVLNEVLNRFVDALTNEVRYEVSQNWLDTGNLAFLNKPLELTEHEKQWIKQHPNLKVLENPYSPPYSMTDETGSVRGVMGDILNIITLQTGLNFSPITVSHNIHAGTQLNPGGWDILPAAIYSEDRENNVSFAEVFITTPYVFVMQKAPDSEQTLKKGMKVAIPYYYELHSQLKEMYPEVEWIKVDNASAAFHKVKEGELDALVATQLNSRYMIDHYYPNELYHFLIPGVQNASLSFAFPRGEPELKDIINKALNAIPPSEVLRLTEKWIKMPNVTIDTWDLYSEQFYIVTTLSVLLVGSSLLWGFYLLRSVRRRKVIQGDLENQISFRKALSDSLPNPTYVVNWQGNVISHNSAFEHYFTADYYKNAMLPLENSDSPFKDVFSNAHEVTAETKENRTIYTQV
;
A
#
# COMPACT_ATOMS: atom_id res chain seq x y z
N LYS A 1 -2.65 33.98 -2.72
CA LYS A 1 -2.68 34.37 -4.16
C LYS A 1 -1.44 35.17 -4.53
N ASP A 2 -0.91 35.99 -3.64
CA ASP A 2 0.23 36.90 -3.90
C ASP A 2 1.57 36.14 -4.06
N SER A 3 1.70 34.93 -3.53
CA SER A 3 2.93 34.13 -3.66
C SER A 3 3.19 33.58 -5.06
N ILE A 4 2.17 33.37 -5.88
CA ILE A 4 2.33 32.81 -7.25
C ILE A 4 2.98 33.84 -8.16
N VAL A 5 2.53 35.09 -8.10
CA VAL A 5 3.09 36.19 -8.91
C VAL A 5 4.55 36.49 -8.47
N LEU A 6 4.80 36.48 -7.17
CA LEU A 6 6.15 36.64 -6.64
C LEU A 6 7.11 35.54 -7.10
N ASN A 7 6.65 34.26 -7.04
CA ASN A 7 7.43 33.13 -7.52
C ASN A 7 7.71 33.23 -9.03
N GLU A 8 6.72 33.63 -9.83
CA GLU A 8 6.92 33.81 -11.26
C GLU A 8 7.93 34.96 -11.57
N VAL A 9 7.84 36.05 -10.86
CA VAL A 9 8.80 37.18 -10.99
C VAL A 9 10.20 36.75 -10.54
N LEU A 10 10.31 36.03 -9.41
CA LEU A 10 11.60 35.54 -8.93
C LEU A 10 12.21 34.51 -9.88
N ASN A 11 11.43 33.59 -10.42
CA ASN A 11 11.91 32.61 -11.39
C ASN A 11 12.40 33.32 -12.67
N ARG A 12 11.64 34.27 -13.23
CA ARG A 12 12.09 35.06 -14.39
C ARG A 12 13.35 35.85 -14.10
N PHE A 13 13.49 36.36 -12.89
CA PHE A 13 14.70 37.06 -12.48
C PHE A 13 15.89 36.09 -12.39
N VAL A 14 15.71 34.92 -11.79
CA VAL A 14 16.75 33.90 -11.69
C VAL A 14 17.13 33.35 -13.08
N ASP A 15 16.17 33.17 -13.97
CA ASP A 15 16.41 32.72 -15.35
C ASP A 15 17.13 33.78 -16.21
N ALA A 16 16.94 35.06 -15.90
CA ALA A 16 17.63 36.18 -16.56
C ALA A 16 19.06 36.43 -16.04
N LEU A 17 19.46 35.79 -14.91
CA LEU A 17 20.83 35.90 -14.40
C LEU A 17 21.81 35.18 -15.32
N THR A 18 22.82 35.88 -15.79
CA THR A 18 23.93 35.25 -16.52
C THR A 18 24.69 34.28 -15.60
N ASN A 19 25.39 33.32 -16.19
CA ASN A 19 26.20 32.36 -15.42
C ASN A 19 27.27 33.05 -14.56
N GLU A 20 27.82 34.16 -15.04
CA GLU A 20 28.77 34.98 -14.28
C GLU A 20 28.13 35.56 -13.00
N VAL A 21 26.92 36.10 -13.09
CA VAL A 21 26.19 36.67 -11.94
C VAL A 21 25.75 35.60 -10.97
N ARG A 22 25.27 34.47 -11.49
CA ARG A 22 24.94 33.31 -10.66
C ARG A 22 26.16 32.82 -9.87
N TYR A 23 27.29 32.76 -10.54
CA TYR A 23 28.57 32.39 -9.96
C TYR A 23 29.02 33.39 -8.88
N GLU A 24 29.01 34.71 -9.17
CA GLU A 24 29.38 35.75 -8.22
C GLU A 24 28.50 35.77 -6.97
N VAL A 25 27.18 35.56 -7.13
CA VAL A 25 26.25 35.41 -6.00
C VAL A 25 26.56 34.13 -5.20
N SER A 26 26.79 33.00 -5.86
CA SER A 26 27.09 31.76 -5.16
C SER A 26 28.42 31.82 -4.38
N GLN A 27 29.41 32.52 -4.88
CA GLN A 27 30.68 32.75 -4.17
C GLN A 27 30.52 33.49 -2.84
N ASN A 28 29.59 34.44 -2.76
CA ASN A 28 29.37 35.23 -1.55
C ASN A 28 28.56 34.49 -0.46
N TRP A 29 27.86 33.45 -0.82
CA TRP A 29 26.95 32.74 0.09
C TRP A 29 27.36 31.28 0.43
N LEU A 30 28.21 30.68 -0.40
CA LEU A 30 28.77 29.36 -0.14
C LEU A 30 30.11 29.52 0.58
N ASP A 31 30.41 28.59 1.49
CA ASP A 31 31.71 28.53 2.15
C ASP A 31 32.80 28.24 1.10
N THR A 32 33.36 29.34 0.55
CA THR A 32 34.02 29.40 -0.76
C THR A 32 35.43 28.80 -0.78
N GLY A 33 35.90 28.19 0.33
CA GLY A 33 37.25 27.67 0.42
C GLY A 33 37.63 26.63 -0.65
N ASN A 34 36.67 25.95 -1.22
CA ASN A 34 36.89 24.78 -2.12
C ASN A 34 36.31 24.94 -3.53
N LEU A 35 35.61 26.04 -3.85
CA LEU A 35 35.01 26.22 -5.18
C LEU A 35 35.90 26.95 -6.19
N ALA A 36 37.17 27.17 -5.84
CA ALA A 36 38.12 27.85 -6.73
C ALA A 36 38.29 27.17 -8.11
N PHE A 37 37.98 25.88 -8.21
CA PHE A 37 37.99 25.12 -9.48
C PHE A 37 36.93 25.61 -10.46
N LEU A 38 35.81 26.22 -10.00
CA LEU A 38 34.79 26.81 -10.85
C LEU A 38 35.27 28.07 -11.59
N ASN A 39 36.34 28.68 -11.11
CA ASN A 39 36.95 29.83 -11.78
C ASN A 39 37.67 29.46 -13.09
N LYS A 40 37.95 28.15 -13.29
CA LYS A 40 38.54 27.68 -14.52
C LYS A 40 37.44 27.35 -15.52
N PRO A 41 37.32 28.08 -16.64
CA PRO A 41 36.32 27.81 -17.63
C PRO A 41 36.50 26.38 -18.20
N LEU A 42 35.39 25.70 -18.40
CA LEU A 42 35.38 24.36 -18.99
C LEU A 42 35.79 24.47 -20.48
N GLU A 43 36.74 23.65 -20.90
CA GLU A 43 37.22 23.62 -22.28
C GLU A 43 36.25 22.87 -23.20
N LEU A 44 35.14 23.54 -23.53
CA LEU A 44 34.15 23.02 -24.47
C LEU A 44 34.50 23.40 -25.91
N THR A 45 34.34 22.45 -26.81
CA THR A 45 34.43 22.69 -28.25
C THR A 45 33.25 23.53 -28.74
N GLU A 46 33.37 24.15 -29.90
CA GLU A 46 32.26 24.93 -30.49
C GLU A 46 31.03 24.04 -30.78
N HIS A 47 31.25 22.78 -31.11
CA HIS A 47 30.18 21.82 -31.31
C HIS A 47 29.42 21.52 -29.99
N GLU A 48 30.12 21.30 -28.88
CA GLU A 48 29.51 21.09 -27.56
C GLU A 48 28.77 22.35 -27.08
N LYS A 49 29.32 23.53 -27.28
CA LYS A 49 28.62 24.81 -26.97
C LYS A 49 27.35 24.97 -27.79
N GLN A 50 27.37 24.57 -29.06
CA GLN A 50 26.19 24.61 -29.91
C GLN A 50 25.15 23.55 -29.47
N TRP A 51 25.60 22.37 -29.09
CA TRP A 51 24.75 21.32 -28.56
C TRP A 51 24.02 21.77 -27.29
N ILE A 52 24.74 22.39 -26.32
CA ILE A 52 24.16 22.95 -25.09
C ILE A 52 23.08 23.97 -25.40
N LYS A 53 23.33 24.86 -26.37
CA LYS A 53 22.34 25.89 -26.79
C LYS A 53 21.06 25.26 -27.37
N GLN A 54 21.17 24.12 -28.02
CA GLN A 54 20.04 23.40 -28.61
C GLN A 54 19.31 22.54 -27.58
N HIS A 55 20.00 22.09 -26.52
CA HIS A 55 19.48 21.19 -25.47
C HIS A 55 19.71 21.79 -24.07
N PRO A 56 19.14 22.98 -23.77
CA PRO A 56 19.43 23.67 -22.51
C PRO A 56 18.81 23.02 -21.29
N ASN A 57 17.77 22.16 -21.46
CA ASN A 57 17.04 21.51 -20.38
C ASN A 57 17.10 20.00 -20.57
N LEU A 58 17.66 19.31 -19.61
CA LEU A 58 17.80 17.86 -19.60
C LEU A 58 16.90 17.23 -18.55
N LYS A 59 16.31 16.10 -18.89
CA LYS A 59 15.45 15.31 -18.01
C LYS A 59 16.29 14.35 -17.22
N VAL A 60 16.28 14.50 -15.89
CA VAL A 60 17.00 13.64 -14.95
C VAL A 60 16.08 12.55 -14.43
N LEU A 61 16.43 11.31 -14.72
CA LEU A 61 15.74 10.16 -14.19
C LEU A 61 16.21 9.91 -12.76
N GLU A 62 15.36 10.24 -11.79
CA GLU A 62 15.74 10.18 -10.40
C GLU A 62 15.31 8.88 -9.73
N ASN A 63 16.20 8.34 -8.90
CA ASN A 63 15.89 7.30 -7.94
C ASN A 63 15.89 7.89 -6.52
N PRO A 64 14.72 8.24 -5.96
CA PRO A 64 14.63 8.88 -4.64
C PRO A 64 15.02 7.94 -3.48
N TYR A 65 15.18 6.65 -3.75
CA TYR A 65 15.44 5.61 -2.74
C TYR A 65 16.90 5.22 -2.61
N SER A 66 17.81 6.10 -3.00
CA SER A 66 19.26 5.82 -3.00
C SER A 66 20.08 6.85 -2.21
N PRO A 67 19.71 7.16 -0.94
CA PRO A 67 20.51 8.07 -0.13
C PRO A 67 21.91 7.46 0.17
N PRO A 68 22.97 8.27 0.35
CA PRO A 68 23.03 9.73 0.21
C PRO A 68 23.25 10.19 -1.22
N TYR A 69 23.23 9.30 -2.21
CA TYR A 69 23.56 9.63 -3.60
C TYR A 69 22.49 10.52 -4.23
N SER A 70 21.27 10.04 -4.25
CA SER A 70 20.14 10.75 -4.85
C SER A 70 18.91 10.63 -3.96
N MET A 71 18.24 11.73 -3.76
CA MET A 71 17.05 11.92 -2.91
C MET A 71 16.22 13.03 -3.51
N THR A 72 14.89 12.99 -3.28
CA THR A 72 13.99 14.07 -3.68
C THR A 72 13.55 14.86 -2.46
N ASP A 73 13.53 16.19 -2.55
CA ASP A 73 12.92 17.01 -1.52
C ASP A 73 11.40 17.20 -1.74
N GLU A 74 10.74 17.89 -0.82
CA GLU A 74 9.31 18.19 -0.89
C GLU A 74 8.90 18.98 -2.15
N THR A 75 9.86 19.63 -2.79
CA THR A 75 9.64 20.38 -4.04
C THR A 75 9.84 19.52 -5.29
N GLY A 76 10.26 18.28 -5.13
CA GLY A 76 10.61 17.37 -6.22
C GLY A 76 12.01 17.61 -6.81
N SER A 77 12.86 18.43 -6.14
CA SER A 77 14.22 18.70 -6.61
C SER A 77 15.19 17.61 -6.20
N VAL A 78 16.15 17.29 -7.10
CA VAL A 78 17.22 16.32 -6.82
C VAL A 78 18.13 16.84 -5.71
N ARG A 79 18.29 16.05 -4.67
CA ARG A 79 19.16 16.27 -3.52
C ARG A 79 20.18 15.12 -3.40
N GLY A 80 21.05 15.25 -2.44
CA GLY A 80 22.14 14.29 -2.26
C GLY A 80 23.39 14.68 -3.01
N VAL A 81 24.36 13.77 -3.03
CA VAL A 81 25.64 13.99 -3.70
C VAL A 81 25.44 14.32 -5.18
N MET A 82 24.51 13.63 -5.83
CA MET A 82 24.20 13.84 -7.25
C MET A 82 23.55 15.20 -7.51
N GLY A 83 22.66 15.64 -6.62
CA GLY A 83 22.04 16.96 -6.72
C GLY A 83 23.10 18.07 -6.67
N ASP A 84 24.05 17.98 -5.74
CA ASP A 84 25.14 18.93 -5.63
C ASP A 84 26.07 18.90 -6.87
N ILE A 85 26.39 17.71 -7.38
CA ILE A 85 27.20 17.54 -8.60
C ILE A 85 26.46 18.10 -9.82
N LEU A 86 25.18 17.85 -9.99
CA LEU A 86 24.36 18.41 -11.08
C LEU A 86 24.33 19.95 -11.00
N ASN A 87 24.24 20.53 -9.80
CA ASN A 87 24.31 21.96 -9.61
C ASN A 87 25.69 22.53 -10.03
N ILE A 88 26.79 21.86 -9.71
CA ILE A 88 28.12 22.22 -10.17
C ILE A 88 28.20 22.16 -11.70
N ILE A 89 27.68 21.11 -12.32
CA ILE A 89 27.64 20.97 -13.78
C ILE A 89 26.81 22.11 -14.40
N THR A 90 25.66 22.45 -13.79
CA THR A 90 24.86 23.63 -14.22
C THR A 90 25.71 24.92 -14.23
N LEU A 91 26.46 25.17 -13.16
CA LEU A 91 27.31 26.36 -13.06
C LEU A 91 28.41 26.37 -14.12
N GLN A 92 28.97 25.21 -14.47
CA GLN A 92 30.06 25.11 -15.44
C GLN A 92 29.59 25.15 -16.90
N THR A 93 28.42 24.63 -17.20
CA THR A 93 27.95 24.40 -18.58
C THR A 93 26.75 25.25 -18.97
N GLY A 94 25.94 25.71 -18.01
CA GLY A 94 24.66 26.35 -18.25
C GLY A 94 23.50 25.38 -18.55
N LEU A 95 23.73 24.06 -18.49
CA LEU A 95 22.67 23.06 -18.61
C LEU A 95 21.75 23.12 -17.40
N ASN A 96 20.45 22.98 -17.62
CA ASN A 96 19.45 22.87 -16.56
C ASN A 96 18.98 21.42 -16.46
N PHE A 97 18.78 20.95 -15.23
CA PHE A 97 18.38 19.58 -14.95
C PHE A 97 16.99 19.56 -14.34
N SER A 98 16.04 18.93 -15.02
CA SER A 98 14.65 18.80 -14.58
C SER A 98 14.40 17.37 -14.14
N PRO A 99 14.09 17.11 -12.86
CA PRO A 99 13.84 15.76 -12.38
C PRO A 99 12.56 15.16 -12.97
N ILE A 100 12.62 13.89 -13.30
CA ILE A 100 11.47 13.08 -13.66
C ILE A 100 11.37 11.98 -12.60
N THR A 101 10.29 12.01 -11.83
CA THR A 101 10.01 10.96 -10.85
C THR A 101 9.52 9.71 -11.57
N VAL A 102 10.17 8.61 -11.32
CA VAL A 102 9.79 7.30 -11.87
C VAL A 102 8.99 6.56 -10.83
N SER A 103 7.84 6.02 -11.25
CA SER A 103 7.09 5.11 -10.39
C SER A 103 7.92 3.84 -10.07
N HIS A 104 7.71 3.25 -8.90
CA HIS A 104 8.45 2.21 -8.20
C HIS A 104 9.00 1.02 -8.99
N ASN A 105 8.59 0.80 -10.23
CA ASN A 105 8.81 -0.44 -10.98
C ASN A 105 9.71 -0.28 -12.21
N ILE A 106 10.46 0.80 -12.35
CA ILE A 106 11.33 0.96 -13.50
C ILE A 106 12.71 0.43 -13.16
N HIS A 107 13.00 -0.76 -13.62
CA HIS A 107 14.35 -1.31 -13.67
C HIS A 107 15.21 -0.38 -14.52
N ALA A 108 15.97 0.48 -13.85
CA ALA A 108 16.88 1.39 -14.54
C ALA A 108 17.84 0.58 -15.41
N GLY A 109 17.55 0.49 -16.67
CA GLY A 109 18.39 -0.16 -17.67
C GLY A 109 17.71 -1.08 -18.69
N THR A 110 16.51 -1.61 -18.41
CA THR A 110 15.88 -2.57 -19.33
C THR A 110 14.55 -2.14 -19.95
N GLN A 111 13.88 -1.12 -19.39
CA GLN A 111 12.56 -0.67 -19.85
C GLN A 111 12.42 0.84 -20.03
N LEU A 112 13.53 1.59 -20.00
CA LEU A 112 13.48 3.02 -20.20
C LEU A 112 13.29 3.29 -21.70
N ASN A 113 12.11 3.75 -22.08
CA ASN A 113 11.84 4.16 -23.46
C ASN A 113 12.87 5.21 -23.89
N PRO A 114 13.58 5.02 -25.01
CA PRO A 114 14.43 6.05 -25.58
C PRO A 114 13.63 7.35 -25.77
N GLY A 115 14.16 8.47 -25.32
CA GLY A 115 13.52 9.79 -25.43
C GLY A 115 12.66 10.21 -24.24
N GLY A 116 12.47 9.37 -23.21
CA GLY A 116 11.77 9.75 -21.99
C GLY A 116 12.64 10.46 -20.95
N TRP A 117 13.96 10.30 -21.00
CA TRP A 117 14.96 10.81 -20.07
C TRP A 117 16.28 11.06 -20.80
N ASP A 118 17.13 11.93 -20.26
CA ASP A 118 18.42 12.29 -20.84
C ASP A 118 19.60 11.82 -19.98
N ILE A 119 19.43 11.80 -18.65
CA ILE A 119 20.50 11.46 -17.71
C ILE A 119 19.96 10.67 -16.51
N LEU A 120 20.65 9.60 -16.13
CA LEU A 120 20.43 8.82 -14.92
C LEU A 120 21.61 9.04 -13.97
N PRO A 121 21.45 9.79 -12.87
CA PRO A 121 22.50 9.98 -11.87
C PRO A 121 22.64 8.72 -11.01
N ALA A 122 23.80 8.56 -10.38
CA ALA A 122 24.12 7.44 -9.47
C ALA A 122 23.88 6.05 -10.06
N ALA A 123 24.11 5.87 -11.35
CA ALA A 123 24.07 4.56 -11.98
C ALA A 123 25.30 3.74 -11.58
N ILE A 124 25.09 2.51 -11.09
CA ILE A 124 26.18 1.58 -10.89
C ILE A 124 26.61 1.05 -12.26
N TYR A 125 27.89 1.23 -12.56
CA TYR A 125 28.48 0.74 -13.81
C TYR A 125 28.40 -0.77 -13.91
N SER A 126 28.12 -1.26 -15.09
CA SER A 126 28.06 -2.67 -15.41
C SER A 126 28.25 -2.89 -16.91
N GLU A 127 29.03 -3.90 -17.28
CA GLU A 127 29.28 -4.27 -18.67
C GLU A 127 27.98 -4.71 -19.39
N ASP A 128 27.12 -5.47 -18.70
CA ASP A 128 25.85 -5.92 -19.28
C ASP A 128 24.91 -4.76 -19.60
N ARG A 129 24.96 -3.69 -18.80
CA ARG A 129 24.14 -2.49 -19.00
C ARG A 129 24.65 -1.60 -20.11
N GLU A 130 25.94 -1.65 -20.47
CA GLU A 130 26.51 -0.92 -21.61
C GLU A 130 25.83 -1.28 -22.94
N ASN A 131 25.18 -2.42 -23.03
CA ASN A 131 24.37 -2.78 -24.18
C ASN A 131 23.15 -1.86 -24.38
N ASN A 132 22.65 -1.23 -23.32
CA ASN A 132 21.42 -0.43 -23.33
C ASN A 132 21.66 1.06 -23.06
N VAL A 133 22.68 1.42 -22.29
CA VAL A 133 23.01 2.78 -21.88
C VAL A 133 24.50 3.05 -22.08
N SER A 134 24.88 4.33 -22.19
CA SER A 134 26.26 4.79 -22.13
C SER A 134 26.57 5.28 -20.74
N PHE A 135 27.78 5.03 -20.22
CA PHE A 135 28.21 5.53 -18.92
C PHE A 135 29.24 6.66 -19.07
N ALA A 136 29.15 7.66 -18.19
CA ALA A 136 30.24 8.62 -17.98
C ALA A 136 31.41 7.94 -17.24
N GLU A 137 32.46 8.69 -16.98
CA GLU A 137 33.55 8.26 -16.11
C GLU A 137 33.07 8.02 -14.68
N VAL A 138 33.67 7.04 -14.01
CA VAL A 138 33.35 6.70 -12.61
C VAL A 138 33.90 7.81 -11.71
N PHE A 139 33.06 8.34 -10.84
CA PHE A 139 33.43 9.42 -9.93
C PHE A 139 33.29 9.07 -8.44
N ILE A 140 32.54 8.00 -8.09
CA ILE A 140 32.48 7.45 -6.73
C ILE A 140 32.67 5.94 -6.82
N THR A 141 33.54 5.41 -5.95
CA THR A 141 33.71 3.98 -5.75
C THR A 141 33.44 3.62 -4.30
N THR A 142 32.65 2.59 -4.03
CA THR A 142 32.25 2.19 -2.69
C THR A 142 32.14 0.68 -2.58
N PRO A 143 32.58 0.05 -1.47
CA PRO A 143 32.43 -1.38 -1.27
C PRO A 143 30.96 -1.81 -1.17
N TYR A 144 30.69 -3.07 -1.51
CA TYR A 144 29.43 -3.72 -1.14
C TYR A 144 29.53 -4.32 0.27
N VAL A 145 28.38 -4.29 0.95
CA VAL A 145 28.23 -4.76 2.33
C VAL A 145 26.98 -5.61 2.49
N PHE A 146 27.01 -6.53 3.43
CA PHE A 146 25.79 -7.10 4.00
C PHE A 146 25.32 -6.22 5.17
N VAL A 147 24.03 -5.95 5.22
CA VAL A 147 23.37 -5.27 6.34
C VAL A 147 22.53 -6.29 7.10
N MET A 148 22.70 -6.37 8.41
CA MET A 148 22.07 -7.36 9.29
C MET A 148 21.67 -6.74 10.64
N GLN A 149 20.76 -7.38 11.40
CA GLN A 149 20.32 -6.93 12.72
C GLN A 149 21.37 -7.09 13.82
N LYS A 150 22.25 -8.06 13.72
CA LYS A 150 23.20 -8.36 14.81
C LYS A 150 24.57 -7.86 14.47
N ALA A 151 25.22 -7.24 15.47
CA ALA A 151 26.66 -7.05 15.42
C ALA A 151 27.36 -8.42 15.24
N PRO A 152 28.43 -8.46 14.45
CA PRO A 152 29.11 -9.70 14.15
C PRO A 152 29.75 -10.31 15.39
N ASP A 153 29.40 -11.55 15.66
CA ASP A 153 30.33 -12.46 16.28
C ASP A 153 31.44 -12.75 15.26
N SER A 154 32.63 -13.01 15.67
CA SER A 154 33.88 -13.05 14.88
C SER A 154 33.92 -14.01 13.65
N GLU A 155 32.83 -14.67 13.32
CA GLU A 155 32.67 -15.57 12.16
C GLU A 155 31.39 -15.25 11.38
N GLN A 156 31.43 -14.16 10.61
CA GLN A 156 30.25 -13.77 9.83
C GLN A 156 30.28 -14.33 8.42
N THR A 157 29.79 -15.50 8.32
CA THR A 157 29.38 -16.13 7.08
C THR A 157 27.86 -16.15 7.03
N LEU A 158 27.27 -15.83 5.88
CA LEU A 158 25.87 -16.09 5.64
C LEU A 158 25.61 -17.59 5.87
N LYS A 159 24.57 -17.91 6.62
CA LYS A 159 24.22 -19.30 6.94
C LYS A 159 23.23 -19.86 5.92
N LYS A 160 23.21 -21.18 5.78
CA LYS A 160 22.24 -21.90 4.96
C LYS A 160 20.80 -21.49 5.29
N GLY A 161 20.01 -21.22 4.25
CA GLY A 161 18.60 -20.89 4.35
C GLY A 161 18.30 -19.46 4.79
N MET A 162 19.33 -18.61 4.98
CA MET A 162 19.12 -17.18 5.21
C MET A 162 18.47 -16.52 3.99
N LYS A 163 17.50 -15.64 4.24
CA LYS A 163 16.83 -14.80 3.25
C LYS A 163 17.60 -13.50 3.08
N VAL A 164 18.27 -13.35 1.96
CA VAL A 164 19.11 -12.17 1.68
C VAL A 164 18.53 -11.38 0.53
N ALA A 165 18.18 -10.12 0.79
CA ALA A 165 17.74 -9.21 -0.25
C ALA A 165 18.91 -8.68 -1.07
N ILE A 166 18.71 -8.53 -2.37
CA ILE A 166 19.62 -7.88 -3.29
C ILE A 166 18.84 -6.97 -4.25
N PRO A 167 19.20 -5.68 -4.38
CA PRO A 167 18.59 -4.81 -5.38
C PRO A 167 18.76 -5.34 -6.80
N TYR A 168 17.72 -5.25 -7.61
CA TYR A 168 17.70 -5.75 -9.00
C TYR A 168 18.83 -5.21 -9.85
N TYR A 169 19.24 -3.97 -9.61
CA TYR A 169 20.26 -3.28 -10.39
C TYR A 169 21.69 -3.61 -9.98
N TYR A 170 21.89 -4.54 -9.03
CA TYR A 170 23.20 -5.05 -8.68
C TYR A 170 23.51 -6.31 -9.48
N GLU A 171 24.56 -6.27 -10.29
CA GLU A 171 25.02 -7.43 -11.08
C GLU A 171 25.69 -8.53 -10.26
N LEU A 172 25.99 -8.21 -9.01
CA LEU A 172 26.58 -9.15 -8.07
C LEU A 172 25.75 -10.41 -7.81
N HIS A 173 24.49 -10.44 -8.24
CA HIS A 173 23.59 -11.55 -7.92
C HIS A 173 24.14 -12.90 -8.34
N SER A 174 24.68 -13.03 -9.56
CA SER A 174 25.25 -14.28 -10.05
C SER A 174 26.49 -14.69 -9.26
N GLN A 175 27.41 -13.75 -9.03
CA GLN A 175 28.61 -13.96 -8.25
C GLN A 175 28.32 -14.34 -6.80
N LEU A 176 27.40 -13.63 -6.15
CA LEU A 176 27.02 -13.92 -4.77
C LEU A 176 26.30 -15.26 -4.64
N LYS A 177 25.50 -15.64 -5.64
CA LYS A 177 24.86 -16.96 -5.67
C LYS A 177 25.86 -18.10 -5.79
N GLU A 178 26.97 -17.91 -6.52
CA GLU A 178 28.07 -18.86 -6.58
C GLU A 178 28.84 -18.92 -5.27
N MET A 179 29.10 -17.77 -4.64
CA MET A 179 29.82 -17.70 -3.36
C MET A 179 29.01 -18.24 -2.18
N TYR A 180 27.67 -18.07 -2.21
CA TYR A 180 26.75 -18.46 -1.15
C TYR A 180 25.57 -19.26 -1.73
N PRO A 181 25.78 -20.49 -2.21
CA PRO A 181 24.74 -21.26 -2.94
C PRO A 181 23.60 -21.76 -2.06
N GLU A 182 23.79 -21.78 -0.74
CA GLU A 182 22.78 -22.23 0.22
C GLU A 182 21.87 -21.10 0.76
N VAL A 183 22.08 -19.86 0.29
CA VAL A 183 21.31 -18.67 0.66
C VAL A 183 20.10 -18.51 -0.25
N GLU A 184 18.97 -18.11 0.32
CA GLU A 184 17.76 -17.71 -0.43
C GLU A 184 17.88 -16.25 -0.85
N TRP A 185 18.16 -16.02 -2.14
CA TRP A 185 18.34 -14.69 -2.69
C TRP A 185 16.99 -14.09 -3.13
N ILE A 186 16.63 -12.94 -2.55
CA ILE A 186 15.38 -12.22 -2.84
C ILE A 186 15.73 -10.92 -3.57
N LYS A 187 15.29 -10.80 -4.82
CA LYS A 187 15.45 -9.55 -5.58
C LYS A 187 14.45 -8.50 -5.11
N VAL A 188 14.94 -7.28 -4.87
CA VAL A 188 14.11 -6.16 -4.40
C VAL A 188 14.30 -4.94 -5.29
N ASP A 189 13.21 -4.20 -5.50
CA ASP A 189 13.23 -2.96 -6.30
C ASP A 189 13.67 -1.76 -5.46
N ASN A 190 13.32 -1.77 -4.18
CA ASN A 190 13.57 -0.68 -3.24
C ASN A 190 14.51 -1.14 -2.12
N ALA A 191 15.76 -0.68 -2.18
CA ALA A 191 16.75 -0.97 -1.14
C ALA A 191 16.34 -0.36 0.22
N SER A 192 15.76 0.84 0.26
CA SER A 192 15.34 1.50 1.50
C SER A 192 14.27 0.71 2.25
N ALA A 193 13.27 0.16 1.52
CA ALA A 193 12.27 -0.74 2.11
C ALA A 193 12.89 -2.04 2.65
N ALA A 194 13.93 -2.54 2.00
CA ALA A 194 14.61 -3.75 2.45
C ALA A 194 15.36 -3.57 3.79
N PHE A 195 15.89 -2.37 4.09
CA PHE A 195 16.45 -2.08 5.43
C PHE A 195 15.42 -2.28 6.52
N HIS A 196 14.19 -1.80 6.31
CA HIS A 196 13.10 -1.99 7.28
C HIS A 196 12.75 -3.47 7.48
N LYS A 197 12.67 -4.24 6.40
CA LYS A 197 12.42 -5.69 6.47
C LYS A 197 13.51 -6.46 7.20
N VAL A 198 14.77 -6.03 7.06
CA VAL A 198 15.87 -6.61 7.86
C VAL A 198 15.71 -6.25 9.34
N LYS A 199 15.34 -5.00 9.65
CA LYS A 199 15.08 -4.58 11.04
C LYS A 199 13.93 -5.38 11.68
N GLU A 200 12.84 -5.63 10.96
CA GLU A 200 11.70 -6.41 11.47
C GLU A 200 11.95 -7.94 11.47
N GLY A 201 13.08 -8.40 10.91
CA GLY A 201 13.40 -9.83 10.84
C GLY A 201 12.66 -10.61 9.76
N GLU A 202 12.02 -9.92 8.82
CA GLU A 202 11.44 -10.56 7.63
C GLU A 202 12.53 -11.03 6.65
N LEU A 203 13.66 -10.34 6.65
CA LEU A 203 14.88 -10.67 5.93
C LEU A 203 16.03 -10.80 6.91
N ASP A 204 16.93 -11.75 6.67
CA ASP A 204 18.12 -11.95 7.50
C ASP A 204 19.24 -10.97 7.16
N ALA A 205 19.34 -10.57 5.89
CA ALA A 205 20.32 -9.60 5.43
C ALA A 205 19.88 -8.87 4.15
N LEU A 206 20.56 -7.75 3.86
CA LEU A 206 20.44 -6.97 2.64
C LEU A 206 21.82 -6.71 2.07
N VAL A 207 21.99 -6.82 0.75
CA VAL A 207 23.15 -6.32 0.03
C VAL A 207 22.97 -4.85 -0.29
N ALA A 208 23.87 -4.01 0.17
CA ALA A 208 23.88 -2.57 -0.06
C ALA A 208 25.30 -2.07 -0.39
N THR A 209 25.42 -0.83 -0.84
CA THR A 209 26.73 -0.16 -0.86
C THR A 209 27.06 0.39 0.53
N GLN A 210 28.33 0.48 0.88
CA GLN A 210 28.75 0.95 2.20
C GLN A 210 28.27 2.36 2.50
N LEU A 211 28.30 3.28 1.53
CA LEU A 211 27.86 4.65 1.71
C LEU A 211 26.33 4.71 1.98
N ASN A 212 25.54 3.96 1.21
CA ASN A 212 24.10 3.88 1.42
C ASN A 212 23.77 3.25 2.79
N SER A 213 24.43 2.13 3.13
CA SER A 213 24.19 1.47 4.41
C SER A 213 24.59 2.33 5.61
N ARG A 214 25.72 3.05 5.52
CA ARG A 214 26.15 3.96 6.57
C ARG A 214 25.11 5.07 6.80
N TYR A 215 24.64 5.70 5.71
CA TYR A 215 23.61 6.72 5.81
C TYR A 215 22.34 6.19 6.46
N MET A 216 21.84 5.03 5.98
CA MET A 216 20.60 4.44 6.50
C MET A 216 20.72 4.02 7.96
N ILE A 217 21.84 3.42 8.36
CA ILE A 217 22.09 3.00 9.73
C ILE A 217 22.21 4.21 10.65
N ASP A 218 23.06 5.18 10.30
CA ASP A 218 23.33 6.34 11.16
C ASP A 218 22.07 7.18 11.42
N HIS A 219 21.15 7.27 10.46
CA HIS A 219 19.99 8.15 10.54
C HIS A 219 18.68 7.47 10.91
N TYR A 220 18.49 6.21 10.51
CA TYR A 220 17.19 5.55 10.67
C TYR A 220 17.21 4.29 11.54
N TYR A 221 18.38 3.62 11.65
CA TYR A 221 18.49 2.35 12.36
C TYR A 221 19.71 2.28 13.28
N PRO A 222 19.97 3.35 14.08
CA PRO A 222 21.16 3.39 14.94
C PRO A 222 21.09 2.29 16.02
N ASN A 223 22.16 1.51 16.12
CA ASN A 223 22.28 0.35 17.04
C ASN A 223 21.29 -0.80 16.77
N GLU A 224 20.51 -0.73 15.70
CA GLU A 224 19.58 -1.79 15.31
C GLU A 224 20.12 -2.62 14.14
N LEU A 225 20.80 -1.96 13.19
CA LEU A 225 21.41 -2.59 12.03
C LEU A 225 22.92 -2.35 12.00
N TYR A 226 23.62 -3.28 11.40
CA TYR A 226 25.07 -3.27 11.25
C TYR A 226 25.45 -3.68 9.84
N HIS A 227 26.58 -3.19 9.31
CA HIS A 227 27.04 -3.58 8.00
C HIS A 227 28.43 -4.21 8.02
N PHE A 228 28.66 -5.13 7.07
CA PHE A 228 29.89 -5.91 6.92
C PHE A 228 30.32 -5.98 5.50
N LEU A 229 31.62 -5.79 5.25
CA LEU A 229 32.17 -5.89 3.90
C LEU A 229 31.93 -7.28 3.30
N ILE A 230 31.56 -7.32 2.03
CA ILE A 230 31.49 -8.55 1.26
C ILE A 230 32.88 -8.81 0.66
N PRO A 231 33.60 -9.83 1.13
CA PRO A 231 34.92 -10.13 0.60
C PRO A 231 34.82 -10.74 -0.80
N GLY A 232 35.84 -10.48 -1.63
CA GLY A 232 35.97 -11.14 -2.93
C GLY A 232 35.07 -10.59 -4.04
N VAL A 233 34.37 -9.51 -3.82
CA VAL A 233 33.59 -8.79 -4.84
C VAL A 233 34.25 -7.46 -5.19
N GLN A 234 34.07 -7.01 -6.43
CA GLN A 234 34.53 -5.70 -6.86
C GLN A 234 33.66 -4.60 -6.19
N ASN A 235 34.25 -3.43 -6.00
CA ASN A 235 33.51 -2.29 -5.48
C ASN A 235 32.45 -1.79 -6.48
N ALA A 236 31.36 -1.25 -5.98
CA ALA A 236 30.40 -0.51 -6.78
C ALA A 236 31.03 0.75 -7.33
N SER A 237 30.96 0.94 -8.63
CA SER A 237 31.46 2.10 -9.36
C SER A 237 30.25 2.94 -9.82
N LEU A 238 30.10 4.13 -9.25
CA LEU A 238 28.99 5.02 -9.57
C LEU A 238 29.39 5.99 -10.67
N SER A 239 28.48 6.13 -11.62
CA SER A 239 28.64 6.97 -12.79
C SER A 239 27.29 7.59 -13.16
N PHE A 240 27.31 8.59 -14.05
CA PHE A 240 26.12 9.00 -14.78
C PHE A 240 25.91 8.05 -15.96
N ALA A 241 24.64 7.75 -16.26
CA ALA A 241 24.30 6.99 -17.45
C ALA A 241 23.37 7.81 -18.37
N PHE A 242 23.46 7.54 -19.67
CA PHE A 242 22.75 8.23 -20.73
C PHE A 242 22.10 7.21 -21.67
N PRO A 243 21.03 7.56 -22.38
CA PRO A 243 20.56 6.78 -23.53
C PRO A 243 21.69 6.59 -24.55
N ARG A 244 21.69 5.48 -25.26
CA ARG A 244 22.63 5.28 -26.35
C ARG A 244 22.40 6.31 -27.47
N GLY A 245 23.48 6.80 -28.05
CA GLY A 245 23.43 7.75 -29.17
C GLY A 245 23.58 9.21 -28.79
N GLU A 246 23.95 9.48 -27.53
CA GLU A 246 24.19 10.85 -27.02
C GLU A 246 25.68 11.05 -26.63
N PRO A 247 26.63 10.94 -27.60
CA PRO A 247 28.06 11.06 -27.30
C PRO A 247 28.43 12.47 -26.84
N GLU A 248 27.81 13.52 -27.39
CA GLU A 248 28.06 14.91 -27.04
C GLU A 248 27.70 15.18 -25.57
N LEU A 249 26.54 14.69 -25.09
CA LEU A 249 26.14 14.82 -23.71
C LEU A 249 27.14 14.11 -22.79
N LYS A 250 27.53 12.91 -23.13
CA LYS A 250 28.52 12.12 -22.36
C LYS A 250 29.85 12.88 -22.26
N ASP A 251 30.35 13.44 -23.36
CA ASP A 251 31.62 14.16 -23.39
C ASP A 251 31.57 15.45 -22.58
N ILE A 252 30.47 16.22 -22.67
CA ILE A 252 30.26 17.43 -21.88
C ILE A 252 30.24 17.09 -20.38
N ILE A 253 29.48 16.06 -19.98
CA ILE A 253 29.39 15.63 -18.58
C ILE A 253 30.74 15.12 -18.08
N ASN A 254 31.48 14.31 -18.86
CA ASN A 254 32.81 13.84 -18.48
C ASN A 254 33.79 15.01 -18.26
N LYS A 255 33.80 16.02 -19.15
CA LYS A 255 34.61 17.20 -18.98
C LYS A 255 34.27 17.94 -17.68
N ALA A 256 32.97 18.10 -17.41
CA ALA A 256 32.50 18.75 -16.18
C ALA A 256 32.89 17.97 -14.93
N LEU A 257 32.72 16.61 -14.93
CA LEU A 257 33.12 15.75 -13.82
C LEU A 257 34.64 15.81 -13.56
N ASN A 258 35.46 15.75 -14.63
CA ASN A 258 36.91 15.79 -14.53
C ASN A 258 37.43 17.16 -14.03
N ALA A 259 36.64 18.21 -14.18
CA ALA A 259 36.96 19.52 -13.60
C ALA A 259 36.68 19.59 -12.08
N ILE A 260 35.89 18.67 -11.51
CA ILE A 260 35.60 18.61 -10.08
C ILE A 260 36.75 17.87 -9.37
N PRO A 261 37.45 18.52 -8.43
CA PRO A 261 38.52 17.85 -7.68
C PRO A 261 37.99 16.63 -6.89
N PRO A 262 38.72 15.52 -6.81
CA PRO A 262 38.32 14.37 -6.01
C PRO A 262 38.04 14.69 -4.53
N SER A 263 38.76 15.65 -3.97
CA SER A 263 38.54 16.17 -2.61
C SER A 263 37.16 16.81 -2.44
N GLU A 264 36.62 17.42 -3.49
CA GLU A 264 35.30 18.02 -3.47
C GLU A 264 34.21 16.94 -3.51
N VAL A 265 34.34 15.92 -4.35
CA VAL A 265 33.44 14.76 -4.37
C VAL A 265 33.40 14.11 -3.00
N LEU A 266 34.56 13.94 -2.35
CA LEU A 266 34.64 13.37 -0.99
C LEU A 266 33.92 14.29 0.02
N ARG A 267 34.15 15.59 -0.04
CA ARG A 267 33.50 16.59 0.85
C ARG A 267 31.98 16.56 0.70
N LEU A 268 31.48 16.52 -0.52
CA LEU A 268 30.05 16.43 -0.80
C LEU A 268 29.47 15.10 -0.25
N THR A 269 30.20 14.01 -0.44
CA THR A 269 29.78 12.70 0.07
C THR A 269 29.70 12.70 1.60
N GLU A 270 30.72 13.23 2.29
CA GLU A 270 30.71 13.35 3.75
C GLU A 270 29.65 14.32 4.28
N LYS A 271 29.43 15.44 3.58
CA LYS A 271 28.35 16.39 3.89
C LYS A 271 27.01 15.65 3.96
N TRP A 272 26.68 14.88 2.93
CA TRP A 272 25.40 14.22 2.85
C TRP A 272 25.27 13.02 3.79
N ILE A 273 26.36 12.30 4.09
CA ILE A 273 26.35 11.25 5.11
C ILE A 273 26.03 11.83 6.50
N LYS A 274 26.49 13.04 6.81
CA LYS A 274 26.30 13.70 8.11
C LYS A 274 25.00 14.49 8.23
N MET A 275 24.31 14.76 7.12
CA MET A 275 23.07 15.54 7.14
C MET A 275 21.88 14.70 7.60
N PRO A 276 21.24 15.03 8.75
CA PRO A 276 20.22 14.19 9.38
C PRO A 276 18.81 14.31 8.75
N ASN A 277 18.58 15.17 7.78
CA ASN A 277 17.23 15.57 7.37
C ASN A 277 16.99 15.46 5.88
N VAL A 278 16.84 14.22 5.40
CA VAL A 278 15.92 13.98 4.29
C VAL A 278 14.87 13.05 4.84
N THR A 279 13.66 13.55 4.97
CA THR A 279 12.52 12.70 5.31
C THR A 279 12.36 11.71 4.17
N ILE A 280 12.73 10.45 4.42
CA ILE A 280 12.26 9.37 3.56
C ILE A 280 10.74 9.40 3.74
N ASP A 281 10.02 9.62 2.66
CA ASP A 281 8.57 9.63 2.71
C ASP A 281 8.12 8.24 3.20
N THR A 282 7.73 8.18 4.48
CA THR A 282 7.24 6.96 5.09
C THR A 282 6.00 6.44 4.38
N TRP A 283 5.30 7.31 3.62
CA TRP A 283 4.18 6.92 2.79
C TRP A 283 4.58 5.93 1.70
N ASP A 284 5.71 6.16 1.05
CA ASP A 284 6.22 5.25 0.01
C ASP A 284 6.59 3.86 0.56
N LEU A 285 6.99 3.78 1.83
CA LEU A 285 7.28 2.51 2.49
C LEU A 285 6.03 1.70 2.84
N TYR A 286 4.92 2.39 3.16
CA TYR A 286 3.71 1.76 3.70
C TYR A 286 2.47 1.91 2.82
N SER A 287 2.56 2.60 1.68
CA SER A 287 1.42 2.88 0.81
C SER A 287 0.69 1.62 0.36
N GLU A 288 1.41 0.57 0.00
CA GLU A 288 0.84 -0.70 -0.44
C GLU A 288 0.02 -1.37 0.69
N GLN A 289 0.59 -1.47 1.89
CA GLN A 289 -0.08 -2.01 3.06
C GLN A 289 -1.29 -1.14 3.44
N PHE A 290 -1.16 0.18 3.36
CA PHE A 290 -2.26 1.11 3.63
C PHE A 290 -3.42 0.91 2.66
N TYR A 291 -3.16 0.78 1.35
CA TYR A 291 -4.21 0.52 0.37
C TYR A 291 -4.89 -0.82 0.59
N ILE A 292 -4.15 -1.88 0.94
CA ILE A 292 -4.71 -3.19 1.26
C ILE A 292 -5.62 -3.10 2.49
N VAL A 293 -5.14 -2.51 3.59
CA VAL A 293 -5.91 -2.37 4.83
C VAL A 293 -7.15 -1.51 4.62
N THR A 294 -7.01 -0.40 3.89
CA THR A 294 -8.13 0.50 3.58
C THR A 294 -9.18 -0.21 2.73
N THR A 295 -8.77 -0.93 1.70
CA THR A 295 -9.68 -1.69 0.84
C THR A 295 -10.43 -2.77 1.61
N LEU A 296 -9.73 -3.55 2.45
CA LEU A 296 -10.35 -4.55 3.32
C LEU A 296 -11.32 -3.92 4.32
N SER A 297 -10.97 -2.78 4.89
CA SER A 297 -11.83 -2.03 5.82
C SER A 297 -13.11 -1.55 5.14
N VAL A 298 -13.01 -1.00 3.93
CA VAL A 298 -14.17 -0.57 3.13
C VAL A 298 -15.08 -1.76 2.78
N LEU A 299 -14.51 -2.90 2.40
CA LEU A 299 -15.27 -4.12 2.12
C LEU A 299 -15.98 -4.65 3.37
N LEU A 300 -15.32 -4.63 4.54
CA LEU A 300 -15.90 -5.03 5.82
C LEU A 300 -17.08 -4.13 6.22
N VAL A 301 -16.91 -2.82 6.14
CA VAL A 301 -17.98 -1.85 6.42
C VAL A 301 -19.13 -2.02 5.43
N GLY A 302 -18.83 -2.14 4.14
CA GLY A 302 -19.83 -2.36 3.10
C GLY A 302 -20.64 -3.64 3.31
N SER A 303 -19.97 -4.75 3.61
CA SER A 303 -20.63 -6.02 3.91
C SER A 303 -21.49 -5.96 5.18
N SER A 304 -21.00 -5.28 6.22
CA SER A 304 -21.76 -5.06 7.47
C SER A 304 -23.04 -4.24 7.24
N LEU A 305 -22.95 -3.19 6.43
CA LEU A 305 -24.13 -2.36 6.07
C LEU A 305 -25.14 -3.16 5.23
N LEU A 306 -24.68 -3.94 4.26
CA LEU A 306 -25.54 -4.81 3.46
C LEU A 306 -26.22 -5.88 4.32
N TRP A 307 -25.48 -6.49 5.25
CA TRP A 307 -26.02 -7.44 6.20
C TRP A 307 -27.05 -6.81 7.12
N GLY A 308 -26.77 -5.62 7.67
CA GLY A 308 -27.69 -4.83 8.46
C GLY A 308 -28.98 -4.51 7.70
N PHE A 309 -28.88 -4.07 6.45
CA PHE A 309 -30.03 -3.83 5.59
C PHE A 309 -30.84 -5.10 5.32
N TYR A 310 -30.16 -6.22 5.05
CA TYR A 310 -30.81 -7.52 4.88
C TYR A 310 -31.58 -7.94 6.14
N LEU A 311 -30.98 -7.80 7.33
CA LEU A 311 -31.62 -8.11 8.60
C LEU A 311 -32.84 -7.23 8.85
N LEU A 312 -32.73 -5.92 8.64
CA LEU A 312 -33.85 -4.99 8.79
C LEU A 312 -35.01 -5.36 7.85
N ARG A 313 -34.69 -5.70 6.61
CA ARG A 313 -35.69 -6.14 5.62
C ARG A 313 -36.33 -7.46 6.03
N SER A 314 -35.54 -8.40 6.54
CA SER A 314 -36.04 -9.70 7.03
C SER A 314 -36.96 -9.54 8.26
N VAL A 315 -36.58 -8.70 9.22
CA VAL A 315 -37.38 -8.38 10.40
C VAL A 315 -38.72 -7.72 10.00
N ARG A 316 -38.66 -6.73 9.08
CA ARG A 316 -39.87 -6.07 8.57
C ARG A 316 -40.81 -7.09 7.90
N ARG A 317 -40.31 -7.98 7.05
CA ARG A 317 -41.09 -9.03 6.40
C ARG A 317 -41.73 -9.96 7.42
N ARG A 318 -40.99 -10.38 8.45
CA ARG A 318 -41.53 -11.26 9.51
C ARG A 318 -42.65 -10.57 10.28
N LYS A 319 -42.51 -9.26 10.62
CA LYS A 319 -43.55 -8.49 11.30
C LYS A 319 -44.83 -8.37 10.46
N VAL A 320 -44.71 -8.16 9.15
CA VAL A 320 -45.89 -8.08 8.25
C VAL A 320 -46.58 -9.44 8.20
N ILE A 321 -45.84 -10.56 8.00
CA ILE A 321 -46.40 -11.91 7.95
C ILE A 321 -47.09 -12.25 9.31
N GLN A 322 -46.46 -11.89 10.41
CA GLN A 322 -47.01 -12.12 11.74
C GLN A 322 -48.31 -11.33 11.96
N GLY A 323 -48.33 -10.03 11.55
CA GLY A 323 -49.54 -9.24 11.62
C GLY A 323 -50.68 -9.76 10.74
N ASP A 324 -50.37 -10.23 9.53
CA ASP A 324 -51.35 -10.87 8.66
C ASP A 324 -51.90 -12.15 9.26
N LEU A 325 -51.04 -12.96 9.89
CA LEU A 325 -51.46 -14.20 10.57
C LEU A 325 -52.38 -13.87 11.79
N GLU A 326 -51.99 -12.89 12.61
CA GLU A 326 -52.80 -12.46 13.75
C GLU A 326 -54.17 -11.90 13.30
N ASN A 327 -54.21 -11.15 12.20
CA ASN A 327 -55.44 -10.67 11.60
C ASN A 327 -56.32 -11.81 11.11
N GLN A 328 -55.75 -12.84 10.44
CA GLN A 328 -56.48 -14.01 10.00
C GLN A 328 -57.05 -14.83 11.17
N ILE A 329 -56.26 -15.01 12.23
CA ILE A 329 -56.69 -15.69 13.43
C ILE A 329 -57.84 -14.91 14.08
N SER A 330 -57.69 -13.60 14.24
CA SER A 330 -58.73 -12.73 14.82
C SER A 330 -60.00 -12.72 13.99
N PHE A 331 -59.88 -12.67 12.66
CA PHE A 331 -61.01 -12.72 11.74
C PHE A 331 -61.73 -14.07 11.82
N ARG A 332 -61.01 -15.17 11.83
CA ARG A 332 -61.59 -16.52 11.99
C ARG A 332 -62.33 -16.66 13.32
N LYS A 333 -61.75 -16.12 14.41
CA LYS A 333 -62.36 -16.14 15.73
C LYS A 333 -63.64 -15.29 15.74
N ALA A 334 -63.57 -14.09 15.20
CA ALA A 334 -64.77 -13.23 15.11
C ALA A 334 -65.89 -13.85 14.26
N LEU A 335 -65.57 -14.51 13.16
CA LEU A 335 -66.53 -15.28 12.36
C LEU A 335 -67.16 -16.42 13.18
N SER A 336 -66.33 -17.17 13.86
CA SER A 336 -66.81 -18.31 14.70
C SER A 336 -67.69 -17.80 15.83
N ASP A 337 -67.28 -16.68 16.47
CA ASP A 337 -68.02 -16.07 17.59
C ASP A 337 -69.36 -15.38 17.14
N SER A 338 -69.47 -15.05 15.85
CA SER A 338 -70.72 -14.51 15.28
C SER A 338 -71.82 -15.58 15.05
N LEU A 339 -71.46 -16.83 15.07
CA LEU A 339 -72.41 -17.90 14.91
C LEU A 339 -73.22 -18.07 16.20
N PRO A 340 -74.58 -18.10 16.10
CA PRO A 340 -75.45 -18.20 17.27
C PRO A 340 -75.43 -19.58 17.89
N ASN A 341 -74.98 -20.60 17.12
CA ASN A 341 -74.94 -21.97 17.59
C ASN A 341 -73.57 -22.33 18.19
N PRO A 342 -73.50 -23.11 19.28
CA PRO A 342 -72.25 -23.62 19.81
C PRO A 342 -71.48 -24.38 18.74
N THR A 343 -70.24 -23.91 18.42
CA THR A 343 -69.33 -24.56 17.48
C THR A 343 -68.00 -24.80 18.17
N TYR A 344 -67.39 -25.96 17.89
CA TYR A 344 -66.12 -26.33 18.46
C TYR A 344 -65.32 -27.18 17.49
N VAL A 345 -64.02 -27.21 17.68
CA VAL A 345 -63.10 -28.03 16.91
C VAL A 345 -62.38 -28.94 17.89
N VAL A 346 -62.31 -30.22 17.56
CA VAL A 346 -61.60 -31.23 18.35
C VAL A 346 -60.40 -31.73 17.57
N ASN A 347 -59.38 -32.12 18.30
CA ASN A 347 -58.25 -32.85 17.69
C ASN A 347 -58.65 -34.32 17.49
N TRP A 348 -57.80 -35.08 16.83
CA TRP A 348 -58.05 -36.50 16.57
C TRP A 348 -58.08 -37.37 17.86
N GLN A 349 -57.66 -36.85 19.01
CA GLN A 349 -57.75 -37.46 20.33
C GLN A 349 -59.07 -37.11 21.05
N GLY A 350 -59.92 -36.30 20.44
CA GLY A 350 -61.18 -35.88 21.02
C GLY A 350 -61.14 -34.66 21.96
N ASN A 351 -59.96 -34.02 22.10
CA ASN A 351 -59.85 -32.81 22.94
C ASN A 351 -60.30 -31.59 22.17
N VAL A 352 -61.10 -30.72 22.82
CA VAL A 352 -61.53 -29.45 22.24
C VAL A 352 -60.33 -28.50 22.15
N ILE A 353 -59.95 -28.13 20.95
CA ILE A 353 -58.80 -27.25 20.65
C ILE A 353 -59.24 -25.82 20.36
N SER A 354 -60.47 -25.60 19.95
CA SER A 354 -61.04 -24.28 19.69
C SER A 354 -62.56 -24.33 19.81
N HIS A 355 -63.18 -23.23 20.23
CA HIS A 355 -64.62 -23.07 20.32
C HIS A 355 -65.02 -21.63 20.12
N ASN A 356 -66.31 -21.36 19.84
CA ASN A 356 -66.87 -20.02 19.75
C ASN A 356 -67.49 -19.56 21.10
N SER A 357 -67.82 -18.27 21.19
CA SER A 357 -68.40 -17.66 22.39
C SER A 357 -69.79 -18.27 22.73
N ALA A 358 -70.56 -18.71 21.76
CA ALA A 358 -71.79 -19.42 21.98
C ALA A 358 -71.59 -20.75 22.75
N PHE A 359 -70.51 -21.49 22.43
CA PHE A 359 -70.14 -22.70 23.14
C PHE A 359 -69.81 -22.41 24.62
N GLU A 360 -69.09 -21.34 24.93
CA GLU A 360 -68.80 -20.92 26.32
C GLU A 360 -70.06 -20.53 27.10
N HIS A 361 -71.04 -20.02 26.39
CA HIS A 361 -72.28 -19.61 27.02
C HIS A 361 -73.13 -20.81 27.44
N TYR A 362 -73.13 -21.85 26.63
CA TYR A 362 -73.98 -23.04 26.88
C TYR A 362 -73.30 -24.13 27.73
N PHE A 363 -71.97 -24.26 27.64
CA PHE A 363 -71.22 -25.29 28.34
C PHE A 363 -70.34 -24.75 29.45
N THR A 364 -70.26 -25.45 30.58
CA THR A 364 -69.41 -25.00 31.70
C THR A 364 -67.92 -25.25 31.39
N ALA A 365 -67.04 -24.41 31.94
CA ALA A 365 -65.59 -24.56 31.75
C ALA A 365 -65.05 -25.94 32.21
N ASP A 366 -65.64 -26.51 33.23
CA ASP A 366 -65.26 -27.83 33.75
C ASP A 366 -65.69 -28.98 32.82
N TYR A 367 -66.75 -28.76 32.04
CA TYR A 367 -67.23 -29.73 31.09
C TYR A 367 -66.26 -29.96 29.95
N TYR A 368 -65.73 -28.96 29.35
CA TYR A 368 -64.80 -29.14 28.20
C TYR A 368 -63.33 -29.19 28.57
N LYS A 369 -62.91 -28.73 29.76
CA LYS A 369 -61.56 -28.94 30.26
C LYS A 369 -61.27 -30.36 30.74
N ASN A 370 -62.27 -31.01 31.29
CA ASN A 370 -62.18 -32.38 31.81
C ASN A 370 -62.78 -33.42 30.87
N ALA A 371 -63.50 -33.00 29.85
CA ALA A 371 -64.00 -33.86 28.80
C ALA A 371 -62.85 -34.18 27.82
N MET A 372 -62.00 -35.13 28.16
CA MET A 372 -61.49 -35.97 27.12
C MET A 372 -62.70 -36.59 26.44
N LEU A 373 -62.96 -36.16 25.20
CA LEU A 373 -63.91 -36.88 24.35
C LEU A 373 -63.15 -37.93 23.59
N PRO A 374 -62.88 -39.11 24.18
CA PRO A 374 -62.22 -40.17 23.45
C PRO A 374 -63.17 -40.62 22.40
N LEU A 375 -62.83 -40.55 21.17
CA LEU A 375 -63.57 -41.06 20.03
C LEU A 375 -63.89 -42.53 20.16
N GLU A 376 -63.33 -43.24 21.14
CA GLU A 376 -63.49 -44.71 21.37
C GLU A 376 -64.18 -45.08 22.68
N ASN A 377 -64.46 -44.16 23.59
CA ASN A 377 -65.07 -44.51 24.88
C ASN A 377 -66.58 -44.51 24.78
N SER A 378 -67.17 -45.65 25.17
CA SER A 378 -68.62 -45.91 25.05
C SER A 378 -69.55 -44.98 25.82
N ASP A 379 -68.98 -44.18 26.75
CA ASP A 379 -69.75 -43.26 27.62
C ASP A 379 -69.60 -41.79 27.26
N SER A 380 -68.93 -41.45 26.13
CA SER A 380 -68.83 -40.11 25.68
C SER A 380 -70.16 -39.63 25.11
N PRO A 381 -70.73 -38.51 25.59
CA PRO A 381 -71.96 -37.94 25.02
C PRO A 381 -71.78 -37.45 23.55
N PHE A 382 -70.61 -37.54 23.01
CA PHE A 382 -70.27 -37.12 21.63
C PHE A 382 -69.86 -38.27 20.73
N LYS A 383 -69.96 -39.53 21.18
CA LYS A 383 -69.59 -40.72 20.38
C LYS A 383 -70.35 -40.81 19.06
N ASP A 384 -71.61 -40.45 19.09
CA ASP A 384 -72.51 -40.58 17.93
C ASP A 384 -72.34 -39.43 16.94
N VAL A 385 -71.69 -38.29 17.36
CA VAL A 385 -71.37 -37.14 16.51
C VAL A 385 -70.41 -37.55 15.41
N PHE A 386 -69.51 -38.47 15.66
CA PHE A 386 -68.50 -38.89 14.69
C PHE A 386 -68.87 -40.16 13.90
N SER A 387 -69.87 -40.84 14.33
CA SER A 387 -70.28 -42.07 13.64
C SER A 387 -71.52 -41.91 12.74
N ASN A 388 -72.49 -41.08 13.10
CA ASN A 388 -73.65 -40.72 12.28
C ASN A 388 -74.21 -39.38 12.75
N ALA A 389 -74.47 -38.48 11.92
CA ALA A 389 -74.93 -37.09 12.18
C ALA A 389 -76.27 -37.08 12.98
N HIS A 390 -76.27 -37.50 14.23
CA HIS A 390 -77.44 -37.58 15.10
C HIS A 390 -77.34 -36.54 16.26
N GLU A 391 -78.49 -36.17 16.78
CA GLU A 391 -78.65 -35.28 17.92
C GLU A 391 -77.91 -35.76 19.16
N VAL A 392 -77.09 -34.93 19.74
CA VAL A 392 -76.35 -35.19 20.98
C VAL A 392 -76.88 -34.30 22.07
N THR A 393 -77.31 -34.86 23.20
CA THR A 393 -77.73 -34.17 24.39
C THR A 393 -76.55 -33.86 25.29
N ALA A 394 -76.32 -32.57 25.63
CA ALA A 394 -75.33 -32.15 26.57
C ALA A 394 -75.87 -31.19 27.64
N GLU A 395 -75.34 -31.26 28.87
CA GLU A 395 -75.72 -30.39 29.96
C GLU A 395 -75.16 -29.00 29.78
N THR A 396 -76.00 -27.97 29.97
CA THR A 396 -75.63 -26.57 29.87
C THR A 396 -75.44 -25.92 31.25
N LYS A 397 -74.87 -24.75 31.31
CA LYS A 397 -74.72 -23.92 32.53
C LYS A 397 -76.05 -23.66 33.27
N GLU A 398 -77.17 -23.72 32.56
CA GLU A 398 -78.51 -23.50 33.10
C GLU A 398 -79.26 -24.84 33.41
N ASN A 399 -78.55 -25.97 33.43
CA ASN A 399 -79.13 -27.29 33.56
C ASN A 399 -80.22 -27.60 32.53
N ARG A 400 -80.10 -27.02 31.33
CA ARG A 400 -81.00 -27.30 30.21
C ARG A 400 -80.35 -28.31 29.27
N THR A 401 -81.09 -29.30 28.93
CA THR A 401 -80.67 -30.27 27.90
C THR A 401 -80.84 -29.61 26.54
N ILE A 402 -79.73 -29.48 25.79
CA ILE A 402 -79.80 -28.96 24.45
C ILE A 402 -79.53 -30.11 23.48
N TYR A 403 -80.35 -30.13 22.45
CA TYR A 403 -80.19 -31.04 21.32
C TYR A 403 -79.37 -30.26 20.27
N THR A 404 -78.20 -30.77 19.91
CA THR A 404 -77.42 -30.19 18.85
C THR A 404 -77.44 -31.14 17.65
N GLN A 405 -77.84 -30.61 16.50
CA GLN A 405 -77.64 -31.26 15.20
C GLN A 405 -76.29 -30.88 14.66
N VAL A 406 -75.48 -31.84 14.29
CA VAL A 406 -74.17 -31.66 13.67
C VAL A 406 -74.25 -31.74 12.16
#